data_fb332c88fe28088ab6f42a1e3594b339
#
_entry.id   fb332c88fe28088ab6f42a1e3594b339
#
_cell.length_a   1.000
_cell.length_b   1.000
_cell.length_c   1.000
_cell.angle_alpha   90.00
_cell.angle_beta   90.00
_cell.angle_gamma   90.00
#
_symmetry.space_group_name_H-M   'P 1'
#
loop_
_entity.id
_entity.type
_entity.pdbx_description
1 polymer ?
#
loop_
_entity_poly.entity_id
_entity_poly.type
_entity_poly.pdbx_seq_one_letter_code
_entity_poly.pdbx_strand_id
1 'polypeptide(L)'
;DESMLDILYTVPAANTFADNSDPQGSLNTSWYFSMDDLVMKDTSNQETNPVVYYVSGSRAKGDSISARTGSYRAVIDKGYDRYTSPLYGGFDGFDILEKEPFNHRLASNNGQLYEGATETKSSMYFSVKKAVDLFADPEFIESNILIAPGIRNEGLTTHMINTCEERGDALAIIDPRGGYVPASENNKSEQDRITPGTGRGGVSQHVIEVGDNMSLRTINSSYGATYYPWVRITDTITGQPLWAPPSLAAFGAMSFSENQAALWFAPAGFNRGGLTDGAAGIPVTNVRNRLTSKERDFLYERSINPIASFPNEGIVIFGQKTLQVTPSALDRINVRRLMIFVKKEISRIASGLLFDQNVEQTWARFTGQVNPFLENIRNNFGLDDFRVILDETTTTPDLIDRNTIYAKIFLKPTKAVEFFAIDFVITNSGAGFED
;
A
#
# COMPACT_ATOMS: atom_id res chain seq x y z
N ASP A 1 13.58 -23.72 30.99
CA ASP A 1 12.74 -23.44 32.16
C ASP A 1 11.30 -23.33 31.74
N GLU A 2 10.49 -24.36 32.07
CA GLU A 2 9.09 -24.44 31.72
C GLU A 2 8.28 -23.24 32.25
N SER A 3 8.66 -22.68 33.38
CA SER A 3 8.01 -21.50 33.96
C SER A 3 8.17 -20.21 33.16
N MET A 4 9.28 -20.07 32.44
CA MET A 4 9.51 -18.95 31.54
C MET A 4 8.70 -19.10 30.24
N LEU A 5 8.57 -20.32 29.74
CA LEU A 5 7.75 -20.65 28.61
C LEU A 5 6.26 -20.35 28.89
N ASP A 6 5.80 -20.67 30.11
CA ASP A 6 4.41 -20.35 30.50
C ASP A 6 4.13 -18.84 30.51
N ILE A 7 5.07 -18.00 30.91
CA ILE A 7 4.93 -16.53 30.81
C ILE A 7 4.89 -16.09 29.35
N LEU A 8 5.72 -16.68 28.50
CA LEU A 8 5.74 -16.38 27.07
C LEU A 8 4.46 -16.80 26.34
N TYR A 9 3.90 -17.94 26.73
CA TYR A 9 2.67 -18.46 26.12
C TYR A 9 1.38 -17.90 26.73
N THR A 10 1.45 -17.32 27.92
CA THR A 10 0.31 -16.69 28.58
C THR A 10 0.12 -15.22 28.22
N VAL A 11 1.10 -14.58 27.58
CA VAL A 11 0.95 -13.24 27.00
C VAL A 11 0.50 -13.37 25.55
N PRO A 12 -0.49 -12.76 25.16
CA PRO A 12 -1.90 -13.06 25.34
C PRO A 12 -2.45 -13.82 24.16
N ALA A 13 -2.69 -15.06 24.28
CA ALA A 13 -3.85 -15.54 23.54
C ALA A 13 -5.05 -14.91 24.24
N ALA A 14 -5.70 -13.96 23.64
CA ALA A 14 -6.85 -13.25 24.19
C ALA A 14 -7.97 -14.17 24.72
N ASN A 15 -7.94 -15.44 24.35
CA ASN A 15 -8.89 -16.47 24.72
C ASN A 15 -8.54 -17.21 26.03
N THR A 16 -7.32 -17.10 26.55
CA THR A 16 -6.93 -17.80 27.80
C THR A 16 -7.24 -16.98 29.05
N PHE A 17 -7.46 -15.68 28.89
CA PHE A 17 -7.76 -14.77 29.99
C PHE A 17 -9.22 -14.29 30.00
N ALA A 18 -9.98 -14.67 29.01
CA ALA A 18 -11.40 -14.41 28.98
C ALA A 18 -12.11 -15.29 29.99
N ASP A 19 -12.23 -14.78 31.20
CA ASP A 19 -13.50 -14.98 31.88
C ASP A 19 -14.54 -14.33 30.96
N ASN A 20 -15.43 -15.13 30.39
CA ASN A 20 -16.47 -14.70 29.44
C ASN A 20 -17.37 -13.59 30.00
N SER A 21 -17.18 -13.17 31.23
CA SER A 21 -17.91 -12.12 31.94
C SER A 21 -17.30 -10.72 31.82
N ASP A 22 -16.03 -10.59 31.35
CA ASP A 22 -15.38 -9.28 31.16
C ASP A 22 -14.58 -9.20 29.87
N PRO A 23 -15.23 -8.97 28.73
CA PRO A 23 -14.56 -8.79 27.44
C PRO A 23 -13.64 -7.55 27.39
N GLN A 24 -13.77 -6.65 28.36
CA GLN A 24 -12.94 -5.46 28.45
C GLN A 24 -11.59 -5.74 29.13
N GLY A 25 -11.53 -6.72 30.03
CA GLY A 25 -10.33 -7.11 30.72
C GLY A 25 -9.27 -7.73 29.78
N SER A 26 -9.69 -8.56 28.83
CA SER A 26 -8.80 -9.18 27.86
C SER A 26 -8.16 -8.16 26.89
N LEU A 27 -8.85 -7.07 26.57
CA LEU A 27 -8.36 -6.02 25.70
C LEU A 27 -7.31 -5.14 26.39
N ASN A 28 -7.44 -4.93 27.69
CA ASN A 28 -6.49 -4.10 28.45
C ASN A 28 -5.14 -4.78 28.64
N THR A 29 -5.08 -6.11 28.71
CA THR A 29 -3.83 -6.87 28.87
C THR A 29 -3.04 -6.99 27.59
N SER A 30 -3.68 -6.93 26.43
CA SER A 30 -2.96 -6.94 25.14
C SER A 30 -2.06 -5.71 24.94
N TRP A 31 -2.33 -4.60 25.66
CA TRP A 31 -1.67 -3.31 25.47
C TRP A 31 -0.72 -2.90 26.58
N TYR A 32 -0.89 -3.47 27.75
CA TYR A 32 -0.13 -3.10 28.94
C TYR A 32 0.49 -4.31 29.60
N PHE A 33 1.77 -4.25 29.78
CA PHE A 33 2.50 -5.13 30.68
C PHE A 33 3.04 -4.28 31.85
N SER A 34 2.69 -4.64 33.07
CA SER A 34 3.28 -4.08 34.27
C SER A 34 3.58 -5.19 35.27
N MET A 35 4.54 -4.96 36.16
CA MET A 35 4.85 -5.90 37.25
C MET A 35 3.65 -6.09 38.20
N ASP A 36 2.71 -5.18 38.18
CA ASP A 36 1.47 -5.27 38.97
C ASP A 36 0.52 -6.35 38.47
N ASP A 37 0.69 -6.78 37.21
CA ASP A 37 -0.17 -7.76 36.57
C ASP A 37 0.38 -9.20 36.69
N LEU A 38 1.55 -9.38 37.29
CA LEU A 38 2.14 -10.69 37.60
C LEU A 38 1.46 -11.31 38.81
N VAL A 39 0.98 -12.53 38.66
CA VAL A 39 0.37 -13.32 39.73
C VAL A 39 1.16 -14.62 39.89
N MET A 40 1.52 -14.91 41.11
CA MET A 40 1.97 -16.26 41.44
C MET A 40 0.76 -17.15 41.74
N LYS A 41 0.64 -18.25 41.04
CA LYS A 41 -0.30 -19.30 41.42
C LYS A 41 0.18 -19.89 42.76
N ASP A 42 -0.64 -19.76 43.80
CA ASP A 42 -0.37 -20.43 45.06
C ASP A 42 -0.50 -21.93 44.84
N THR A 43 0.64 -22.56 44.81
CA THR A 43 0.76 -24.01 44.78
C THR A 43 1.19 -24.44 46.17
N SER A 44 0.28 -24.34 47.13
CA SER A 44 0.50 -24.79 48.50
C SER A 44 0.96 -26.25 48.60
N ASN A 45 0.99 -26.99 47.51
CA ASN A 45 1.45 -28.36 47.39
C ASN A 45 2.52 -28.59 46.29
N GLN A 46 3.05 -27.57 45.67
CA GLN A 46 4.13 -27.72 44.66
C GLN A 46 5.27 -26.78 44.93
N GLU A 47 6.11 -27.15 45.92
CA GLU A 47 7.35 -26.42 46.21
C GLU A 47 8.35 -26.42 45.06
N THR A 48 8.11 -27.21 44.00
CA THR A 48 9.06 -27.42 42.90
C THR A 48 8.83 -26.63 41.66
N ASN A 49 7.64 -26.06 41.42
CA ASN A 49 7.35 -25.23 40.23
C ASN A 49 6.25 -24.17 40.49
N PRO A 50 6.60 -23.06 41.14
CA PRO A 50 5.69 -21.94 41.20
C PRO A 50 5.50 -21.36 39.79
N VAL A 51 4.28 -21.45 39.27
CA VAL A 51 3.95 -20.86 37.96
C VAL A 51 3.59 -19.39 38.17
N VAL A 52 4.41 -18.51 37.63
CA VAL A 52 4.11 -17.09 37.54
C VAL A 52 3.39 -16.86 36.21
N TYR A 53 2.21 -16.28 36.25
CA TYR A 53 1.47 -15.99 35.05
C TYR A 53 0.87 -14.57 35.06
N TYR A 54 0.53 -14.11 33.89
CA TYR A 54 -0.07 -12.81 33.69
C TYR A 54 -1.60 -12.91 33.88
N VAL A 55 -2.18 -12.06 34.71
CA VAL A 55 -3.63 -12.02 34.91
C VAL A 55 -4.22 -10.78 34.27
N SER A 56 -5.12 -10.99 33.34
CA SER A 56 -5.80 -9.91 32.66
C SER A 56 -6.80 -9.21 33.55
N GLY A 57 -6.63 -7.91 33.72
CA GLY A 57 -7.67 -6.97 34.14
C GLY A 57 -8.17 -7.07 35.59
N SER A 58 -7.86 -8.12 36.31
CA SER A 58 -8.26 -8.28 37.69
C SER A 58 -7.04 -8.45 38.59
N ARG A 59 -6.49 -7.36 39.05
CA ARG A 59 -5.38 -7.30 40.01
C ARG A 59 -5.74 -7.90 41.39
N ALA A 60 -6.94 -8.36 41.58
CA ALA A 60 -7.48 -8.70 42.88
C ALA A 60 -7.81 -10.18 43.06
N LYS A 61 -7.52 -11.06 42.12
CA LYS A 61 -7.79 -12.49 42.28
C LYS A 61 -6.55 -13.24 42.78
N GLY A 62 -6.60 -13.66 44.03
CA GLY A 62 -5.55 -14.48 44.64
C GLY A 62 -4.34 -13.67 45.08
N ASP A 63 -3.22 -14.31 45.11
CA ASP A 63 -1.94 -13.73 45.56
C ASP A 63 -1.30 -12.84 44.51
N SER A 64 -2.02 -11.82 44.08
CA SER A 64 -1.53 -10.79 43.18
C SER A 64 -0.45 -9.99 43.87
N ILE A 65 0.72 -9.92 43.22
CA ILE A 65 1.87 -9.20 43.74
C ILE A 65 1.98 -7.89 43.01
N SER A 66 1.78 -6.80 43.73
CA SER A 66 1.82 -5.44 43.17
C SER A 66 3.02 -4.69 43.77
N ALA A 67 3.73 -3.98 42.91
CA ALA A 67 4.81 -3.09 43.33
C ALA A 67 4.30 -1.96 44.27
N ARG A 68 3.02 -1.59 44.17
CA ARG A 68 2.40 -0.60 45.05
C ARG A 68 2.15 -1.13 46.46
N THR A 69 1.86 -2.41 46.58
CA THR A 69 1.62 -3.05 47.89
C THR A 69 2.87 -3.58 48.54
N GLY A 70 4.01 -3.50 47.85
CA GLY A 70 5.31 -3.95 48.37
C GLY A 70 5.50 -5.47 48.37
N SER A 71 4.55 -6.21 47.85
CA SER A 71 4.62 -7.69 47.89
C SER A 71 5.39 -8.31 46.71
N TYR A 72 5.83 -7.54 45.72
CA TYR A 72 6.63 -8.05 44.60
C TYR A 72 7.98 -8.67 45.07
N ARG A 73 8.47 -8.28 46.24
CA ARG A 73 9.67 -8.84 46.81
C ARG A 73 9.59 -10.35 47.02
N ALA A 74 8.41 -10.87 47.29
CA ALA A 74 8.15 -12.29 47.42
C ALA A 74 8.39 -13.06 46.08
N VAL A 75 8.24 -12.41 44.94
CA VAL A 75 8.60 -13.00 43.63
C VAL A 75 10.12 -13.07 43.48
N ILE A 76 10.80 -12.00 43.86
CA ILE A 76 12.28 -11.91 43.82
C ILE A 76 12.91 -12.90 44.82
N ASP A 77 12.37 -12.98 46.02
CA ASP A 77 12.87 -13.87 47.08
C ASP A 77 12.74 -15.37 46.71
N LYS A 78 11.81 -15.68 45.78
CA LYS A 78 11.68 -17.03 45.18
C LYS A 78 12.59 -17.26 43.95
N GLY A 79 13.45 -16.32 43.61
CA GLY A 79 14.39 -16.43 42.50
C GLY A 79 13.86 -15.97 41.14
N TYR A 80 12.68 -15.38 41.08
CA TYR A 80 12.13 -14.82 39.84
C TYR A 80 12.56 -13.37 39.67
N ASP A 81 13.83 -13.15 39.39
CA ASP A 81 14.43 -11.83 39.17
C ASP A 81 14.54 -11.43 37.70
N ARG A 82 14.18 -12.36 36.82
CA ARG A 82 14.19 -12.16 35.35
C ARG A 82 12.91 -12.64 34.74
N TYR A 83 12.44 -11.91 33.75
CA TYR A 83 11.31 -12.32 32.92
C TYR A 83 11.58 -11.98 31.46
N THR A 84 10.98 -12.75 30.57
CA THR A 84 10.94 -12.46 29.14
C THR A 84 9.50 -12.31 28.73
N SER A 85 9.15 -11.20 28.13
CA SER A 85 7.81 -10.95 27.62
C SER A 85 7.89 -10.45 26.19
N PRO A 86 7.10 -11.00 25.27
CA PRO A 86 6.97 -10.42 23.95
C PRO A 86 6.29 -9.06 24.08
N LEU A 87 6.89 -8.04 23.48
CA LEU A 87 6.28 -6.73 23.41
C LEU A 87 5.16 -6.77 22.36
N TYR A 88 3.99 -6.28 22.76
CA TYR A 88 2.83 -6.21 21.89
C TYR A 88 2.92 -4.99 20.98
N GLY A 89 2.38 -5.12 19.76
CA GLY A 89 2.33 -3.99 18.83
C GLY A 89 3.47 -3.97 17.80
N GLY A 90 4.32 -4.99 17.79
CA GLY A 90 5.29 -5.18 16.71
C GLY A 90 4.61 -5.67 15.43
N PHE A 91 5.21 -5.35 14.30
CA PHE A 91 4.87 -5.90 12.99
C PHE A 91 6.11 -6.57 12.40
N ASP A 92 6.06 -7.89 12.27
CA ASP A 92 7.22 -8.69 11.88
C ASP A 92 7.55 -8.61 10.38
N GLY A 93 6.69 -7.96 9.59
CA GLY A 93 6.84 -7.93 8.14
C GLY A 93 6.41 -9.25 7.49
N PHE A 94 7.01 -9.55 6.34
CA PHE A 94 6.70 -10.76 5.59
C PHE A 94 7.61 -11.91 6.03
N ASP A 95 7.01 -13.06 6.29
CA ASP A 95 7.73 -14.33 6.32
C ASP A 95 7.61 -14.99 4.94
N ILE A 96 8.70 -14.96 4.18
CA ILE A 96 8.76 -15.57 2.86
C ILE A 96 8.70 -17.10 2.89
N LEU A 97 8.90 -17.71 4.04
CA LEU A 97 8.76 -19.15 4.25
C LEU A 97 7.30 -19.57 4.44
N GLU A 98 6.41 -18.63 4.72
CA GLU A 98 4.98 -18.93 4.72
C GLU A 98 4.50 -19.30 3.32
N LYS A 99 3.55 -20.22 3.25
CA LYS A 99 2.94 -20.64 1.98
C LYS A 99 2.30 -19.48 1.20
N GLU A 100 1.74 -18.50 1.91
CA GLU A 100 1.15 -17.27 1.36
C GLU A 100 1.55 -16.09 2.26
N PRO A 101 2.77 -15.54 2.07
CA PRO A 101 3.32 -14.51 2.96
C PRO A 101 2.62 -13.16 2.83
N PHE A 102 2.02 -12.88 1.68
CA PHE A 102 1.30 -11.64 1.41
C PHE A 102 -0.16 -11.76 1.88
N ASN A 103 -0.40 -11.51 3.14
CA ASN A 103 -1.75 -11.58 3.70
C ASN A 103 -2.10 -10.30 4.46
N HIS A 104 -3.39 -10.15 4.76
CA HIS A 104 -3.85 -9.06 5.59
C HIS A 104 -3.56 -9.39 7.06
N ARG A 105 -2.42 -8.92 7.57
CA ARG A 105 -1.93 -9.22 8.93
C ARG A 105 -2.90 -8.82 10.05
N LEU A 106 -3.92 -8.01 9.73
CA LEU A 106 -4.99 -7.66 10.68
C LEU A 106 -6.07 -8.73 10.80
N ALA A 107 -6.11 -9.70 9.86
CA ALA A 107 -7.13 -10.73 9.81
C ALA A 107 -6.62 -12.03 10.44
N SER A 108 -7.50 -12.70 11.18
CA SER A 108 -7.31 -14.08 11.63
C SER A 108 -7.65 -15.07 10.52
N ASN A 109 -7.40 -16.38 10.76
CA ASN A 109 -7.70 -17.48 9.83
C ASN A 109 -9.15 -17.53 9.31
N ASN A 110 -10.07 -16.78 9.90
CA ASN A 110 -11.46 -16.67 9.45
C ASN A 110 -11.77 -15.32 8.78
N GLY A 111 -10.77 -14.51 8.42
CA GLY A 111 -10.94 -13.19 7.84
C GLY A 111 -11.48 -12.15 8.83
N GLN A 112 -11.57 -12.48 10.10
CA GLN A 112 -11.93 -11.56 11.18
C GLN A 112 -10.68 -10.86 11.71
N LEU A 113 -10.86 -9.72 12.36
CA LEU A 113 -9.78 -9.03 13.02
C LEU A 113 -9.16 -9.91 14.11
N TYR A 114 -7.85 -9.83 14.26
CA TYR A 114 -7.13 -10.53 15.31
C TYR A 114 -7.74 -10.17 16.67
N GLU A 115 -7.97 -11.20 17.52
CA GLU A 115 -8.41 -11.06 18.91
C GLU A 115 -9.79 -10.40 19.11
N GLY A 116 -10.66 -10.39 18.11
CA GLY A 116 -11.96 -9.71 18.19
C GLY A 116 -11.84 -8.19 18.38
N ALA A 117 -10.61 -7.65 18.24
CA ALA A 117 -10.37 -6.22 18.30
C ALA A 117 -11.00 -5.51 17.09
N THR A 118 -11.49 -4.30 17.30
CA THR A 118 -11.80 -3.40 16.20
C THR A 118 -10.50 -2.90 15.57
N GLU A 119 -10.54 -2.49 14.30
CA GLU A 119 -9.37 -1.91 13.61
C GLU A 119 -8.65 -0.86 14.44
N THR A 120 -9.41 -0.01 15.12
CA THR A 120 -8.89 1.07 15.97
C THR A 120 -8.31 0.60 17.32
N LYS A 121 -8.38 -0.69 17.64
CA LYS A 121 -7.83 -1.26 18.88
C LYS A 121 -6.76 -2.34 18.61
N SER A 122 -6.47 -2.63 17.35
CA SER A 122 -5.46 -3.63 16.97
C SER A 122 -4.06 -3.03 17.01
N SER A 123 -3.11 -3.68 17.69
CA SER A 123 -1.71 -3.29 17.71
C SER A 123 -1.07 -3.34 16.32
N MET A 124 -1.45 -4.33 15.51
CA MET A 124 -0.97 -4.46 14.14
C MET A 124 -1.43 -3.30 13.25
N TYR A 125 -2.69 -2.85 13.41
CA TYR A 125 -3.18 -1.66 12.72
C TYR A 125 -2.30 -0.44 13.02
N PHE A 126 -2.04 -0.17 14.29
CA PHE A 126 -1.22 0.97 14.69
C PHE A 126 0.25 0.84 14.28
N SER A 127 0.79 -0.38 14.23
CA SER A 127 2.15 -0.61 13.75
C SER A 127 2.28 -0.27 12.26
N VAL A 128 1.36 -0.76 11.42
CA VAL A 128 1.33 -0.43 10.00
C VAL A 128 1.05 1.06 9.80
N LYS A 129 0.10 1.63 10.55
CA LYS A 129 -0.17 3.07 10.50
C LYS A 129 1.07 3.88 10.84
N LYS A 130 1.82 3.50 11.88
CA LYS A 130 3.06 4.17 12.27
C LYS A 130 4.12 4.10 11.19
N ALA A 131 4.22 2.97 10.47
CA ALA A 131 5.12 2.85 9.33
C ALA A 131 4.74 3.81 8.19
N VAL A 132 3.44 4.00 7.92
CA VAL A 132 2.94 4.98 6.95
C VAL A 132 3.21 6.41 7.45
N ASP A 133 3.02 6.68 8.75
CA ASP A 133 3.33 7.99 9.34
C ASP A 133 4.82 8.37 9.20
N LEU A 134 5.73 7.39 9.30
CA LEU A 134 7.16 7.62 9.05
C LEU A 134 7.45 8.00 7.61
N PHE A 135 6.67 7.49 6.67
CA PHE A 135 6.76 7.86 5.26
C PHE A 135 6.28 9.30 5.00
N ALA A 136 5.53 9.92 5.91
CA ALA A 136 4.98 11.27 5.73
C ALA A 136 6.06 12.35 5.60
N ASP A 137 7.25 12.13 6.14
CA ASP A 137 8.37 13.06 6.06
C ASP A 137 9.22 12.81 4.80
N PRO A 138 9.18 13.71 3.79
CA PRO A 138 9.95 13.56 2.55
C PRO A 138 11.47 13.75 2.75
N GLU A 139 11.90 14.41 3.80
CA GLU A 139 13.32 14.61 4.10
C GLU A 139 13.93 13.36 4.73
N PHE A 140 13.13 12.58 5.47
CA PHE A 140 13.59 11.35 6.09
C PHE A 140 13.56 10.15 5.12
N ILE A 141 12.50 10.03 4.30
CA ILE A 141 12.34 8.94 3.33
C ILE A 141 12.14 9.52 1.93
N GLU A 142 13.18 9.44 1.12
CA GLU A 142 13.11 9.83 -0.29
C GLU A 142 12.54 8.66 -1.13
N SER A 143 11.27 8.77 -1.52
CA SER A 143 10.61 7.78 -2.38
C SER A 143 9.51 8.44 -3.21
N ASN A 144 9.13 7.82 -4.32
CA ASN A 144 8.06 8.27 -5.20
C ASN A 144 6.89 7.27 -5.30
N ILE A 145 6.99 6.11 -4.65
CA ILE A 145 5.93 5.10 -4.61
C ILE A 145 5.82 4.54 -3.19
N LEU A 146 4.60 4.41 -2.69
CA LEU A 146 4.26 3.76 -1.43
C LEU A 146 3.40 2.53 -1.71
N ILE A 147 3.85 1.37 -1.25
CA ILE A 147 3.08 0.12 -1.32
C ILE A 147 3.06 -0.58 0.03
N ALA A 148 1.96 -1.26 0.35
CA ALA A 148 1.84 -2.19 1.47
C ALA A 148 1.20 -3.49 0.96
N PRO A 149 1.99 -4.38 0.30
CA PRO A 149 1.45 -5.54 -0.40
C PRO A 149 0.68 -6.48 0.53
N GLY A 150 -0.56 -6.81 0.16
CA GLY A 150 -1.45 -7.69 0.91
C GLY A 150 -2.27 -7.00 2.00
N ILE A 151 -1.93 -5.78 2.40
CA ILE A 151 -2.75 -5.00 3.35
C ILE A 151 -3.94 -4.38 2.63
N ARG A 152 -5.15 -4.82 3.01
CA ARG A 152 -6.43 -4.44 2.35
C ARG A 152 -7.36 -3.66 3.26
N ASN A 153 -6.91 -3.32 4.46
CA ASN A 153 -7.69 -2.53 5.40
C ASN A 153 -8.00 -1.16 4.81
N GLU A 154 -9.28 -0.77 4.83
CA GLU A 154 -9.74 0.47 4.20
C GLU A 154 -9.19 1.71 4.88
N GLY A 155 -9.10 1.70 6.20
CA GLY A 155 -8.53 2.80 6.98
C GLY A 155 -7.06 3.03 6.67
N LEU A 156 -6.25 1.95 6.65
CA LEU A 156 -4.82 2.03 6.35
C LEU A 156 -4.55 2.43 4.89
N THR A 157 -5.26 1.81 3.94
CA THR A 157 -5.06 2.13 2.52
C THR A 157 -5.54 3.54 2.17
N THR A 158 -6.58 4.06 2.84
CA THR A 158 -6.97 5.46 2.71
C THR A 158 -5.93 6.39 3.34
N HIS A 159 -5.37 6.02 4.49
CA HIS A 159 -4.29 6.76 5.12
C HIS A 159 -3.04 6.84 4.24
N MET A 160 -2.67 5.74 3.56
CA MET A 160 -1.58 5.74 2.57
C MET A 160 -1.81 6.76 1.45
N ILE A 161 -3.04 6.82 0.89
CA ILE A 161 -3.39 7.77 -0.17
C ILE A 161 -3.30 9.20 0.35
N ASN A 162 -3.87 9.49 1.52
CA ASN A 162 -3.85 10.82 2.12
C ASN A 162 -2.41 11.28 2.41
N THR A 163 -1.57 10.40 2.95
CA THR A 163 -0.15 10.69 3.19
C THR A 163 0.59 11.03 1.89
N CYS A 164 0.35 10.29 0.80
CA CYS A 164 0.93 10.59 -0.50
C CYS A 164 0.39 11.91 -1.10
N GLU A 165 -0.88 12.24 -0.85
CA GLU A 165 -1.49 13.48 -1.29
C GLU A 165 -0.92 14.70 -0.55
N GLU A 166 -0.76 14.59 0.78
CA GLU A 166 -0.14 15.62 1.62
C GLU A 166 1.33 15.85 1.24
N ARG A 167 2.10 14.81 1.04
CA ARG A 167 3.47 14.89 0.52
C ARG A 167 3.53 15.52 -0.87
N GLY A 168 2.65 15.05 -1.76
CA GLY A 168 2.57 15.49 -3.14
C GLY A 168 3.75 15.07 -4.04
N ASP A 169 4.61 14.17 -3.56
CA ASP A 169 5.81 13.64 -4.25
C ASP A 169 5.84 12.11 -4.35
N ALA A 170 4.76 11.42 -3.96
CA ALA A 170 4.65 9.98 -4.02
C ALA A 170 3.27 9.52 -4.50
N LEU A 171 3.20 8.31 -5.05
CA LEU A 171 1.98 7.61 -5.48
C LEU A 171 1.75 6.39 -4.60
N ALA A 172 0.57 6.25 -4.01
CA ALA A 172 0.16 5.06 -3.27
C ALA A 172 -0.40 3.99 -4.22
N ILE A 173 0.07 2.76 -4.14
CA ILE A 173 -0.54 1.61 -4.82
C ILE A 173 -1.16 0.73 -3.74
N ILE A 174 -2.48 0.58 -3.80
CA ILE A 174 -3.27 -0.14 -2.79
C ILE A 174 -3.87 -1.42 -3.36
N ASP A 175 -4.03 -2.42 -2.51
CA ASP A 175 -4.73 -3.65 -2.86
C ASP A 175 -6.22 -3.55 -2.51
N PRO A 176 -7.12 -3.92 -3.44
CA PRO A 176 -8.55 -3.86 -3.21
C PRO A 176 -9.02 -5.02 -2.31
N ARG A 177 -10.08 -4.78 -1.55
CA ARG A 177 -10.75 -5.83 -0.77
C ARG A 177 -11.67 -6.66 -1.68
N GLY A 178 -11.70 -7.97 -1.42
CA GLY A 178 -12.58 -8.91 -2.12
C GLY A 178 -11.90 -9.70 -3.23
N GLY A 179 -12.67 -10.57 -3.86
CA GLY A 179 -12.25 -11.42 -4.96
C GLY A 179 -11.43 -12.64 -4.57
N TYR A 180 -10.46 -12.50 -3.71
CA TYR A 180 -9.59 -13.58 -3.22
C TYR A 180 -9.15 -13.34 -1.78
N VAL A 181 -9.05 -14.43 -1.02
CA VAL A 181 -8.56 -14.43 0.36
C VAL A 181 -7.38 -15.40 0.48
N PRO A 182 -6.20 -14.96 0.98
CA PRO A 182 -5.05 -15.84 1.22
C PRO A 182 -5.35 -16.97 2.22
N ALA A 183 -4.57 -18.05 2.15
CA ALA A 183 -4.71 -19.23 3.03
C ALA A 183 -4.55 -18.90 4.51
N SER A 184 -3.69 -17.94 4.82
CA SER A 184 -3.46 -17.46 6.18
C SER A 184 -4.67 -16.74 6.80
N GLU A 185 -5.61 -16.28 5.99
CA GLU A 185 -6.82 -15.58 6.43
C GLU A 185 -8.08 -16.46 6.37
N ASN A 186 -8.00 -17.61 5.69
CA ASN A 186 -9.17 -18.47 5.50
C ASN A 186 -8.75 -19.93 5.36
N ASN A 187 -9.35 -20.82 6.17
CA ASN A 187 -9.09 -22.26 6.17
C ASN A 187 -9.77 -23.03 5.01
N LYS A 188 -10.48 -22.35 4.13
CA LYS A 188 -11.15 -22.98 2.98
C LYS A 188 -10.15 -23.51 1.96
N SER A 189 -10.62 -24.40 1.09
CA SER A 189 -9.82 -24.88 -0.05
C SER A 189 -9.41 -23.71 -0.96
N GLU A 190 -8.36 -23.89 -1.75
CA GLU A 190 -7.87 -22.84 -2.65
C GLU A 190 -8.96 -22.35 -3.62
N GLN A 191 -9.86 -23.22 -4.05
CA GLN A 191 -10.96 -22.86 -4.94
C GLN A 191 -12.04 -22.05 -4.22
N ASP A 192 -12.34 -22.40 -2.97
CA ASP A 192 -13.38 -21.74 -2.18
C ASP A 192 -12.93 -20.38 -1.58
N ARG A 193 -11.65 -20.05 -1.71
CA ARG A 193 -11.10 -18.75 -1.33
C ARG A 193 -11.34 -17.65 -2.36
N ILE A 194 -11.88 -17.99 -3.51
CA ILE A 194 -12.48 -17.05 -4.45
C ILE A 194 -13.92 -16.81 -4.00
N THR A 195 -14.38 -15.57 -4.06
CA THR A 195 -15.76 -15.23 -3.70
C THR A 195 -16.74 -16.08 -4.52
N PRO A 196 -17.51 -16.97 -3.87
CA PRO A 196 -18.48 -17.82 -4.56
C PRO A 196 -19.69 -17.00 -5.01
N GLY A 197 -20.38 -17.48 -6.03
CA GLY A 197 -21.66 -16.95 -6.48
C GLY A 197 -21.79 -16.84 -7.99
N THR A 198 -23.03 -16.68 -8.42
CA THR A 198 -23.36 -16.43 -9.82
C THR A 198 -23.19 -14.94 -10.12
N GLY A 199 -22.32 -14.64 -11.08
CA GLY A 199 -22.13 -13.26 -11.54
C GLY A 199 -23.40 -12.66 -12.17
N ARG A 200 -23.35 -11.39 -12.47
CA ARG A 200 -24.45 -10.61 -13.08
C ARG A 200 -23.95 -9.91 -14.35
N GLY A 201 -24.78 -9.95 -15.41
CA GLY A 201 -24.49 -9.22 -16.65
C GLY A 201 -23.26 -9.72 -17.42
N GLY A 202 -22.82 -10.98 -17.18
CA GLY A 202 -21.61 -11.55 -17.79
C GLY A 202 -20.32 -11.17 -17.05
N VAL A 203 -20.43 -10.65 -15.82
CA VAL A 203 -19.34 -10.35 -14.90
C VAL A 203 -19.42 -11.31 -13.72
N SER A 204 -18.31 -11.92 -13.36
CA SER A 204 -18.21 -12.89 -12.26
C SER A 204 -18.40 -12.22 -10.90
N GLN A 205 -18.93 -12.98 -9.91
CA GLN A 205 -19.23 -12.44 -8.58
C GLN A 205 -18.00 -11.84 -7.88
N HIS A 206 -16.85 -12.48 -8.00
CA HIS A 206 -15.60 -11.99 -7.42
C HIS A 206 -15.13 -10.65 -8.00
N VAL A 207 -15.42 -10.38 -9.28
CA VAL A 207 -15.12 -9.09 -9.92
C VAL A 207 -16.11 -8.02 -9.47
N ILE A 208 -17.40 -8.39 -9.36
CA ILE A 208 -18.45 -7.49 -8.85
C ILE A 208 -18.13 -7.07 -7.43
N GLU A 209 -17.76 -7.99 -6.55
CA GLU A 209 -17.41 -7.70 -5.17
C GLU A 209 -16.27 -6.68 -5.05
N VAL A 210 -15.19 -6.87 -5.80
CA VAL A 210 -14.07 -5.92 -5.80
C VAL A 210 -14.49 -4.55 -6.31
N GLY A 211 -15.25 -4.51 -7.42
CA GLY A 211 -15.72 -3.26 -7.99
C GLY A 211 -16.68 -2.51 -7.06
N ASP A 212 -17.60 -3.21 -6.42
CA ASP A 212 -18.55 -2.61 -5.50
C ASP A 212 -17.86 -2.12 -4.22
N ASN A 213 -16.94 -2.90 -3.64
CA ASN A 213 -16.14 -2.48 -2.48
C ASN A 213 -15.34 -1.20 -2.77
N MET A 214 -14.72 -1.09 -3.94
CA MET A 214 -14.00 0.12 -4.32
C MET A 214 -14.95 1.32 -4.54
N SER A 215 -16.11 1.10 -5.15
CA SER A 215 -17.09 2.16 -5.38
C SER A 215 -17.68 2.72 -4.08
N LEU A 216 -17.84 1.89 -3.04
CA LEU A 216 -18.34 2.30 -1.72
C LEU A 216 -17.36 3.21 -0.97
N ARG A 217 -16.07 3.14 -1.28
CA ARG A 217 -15.03 3.93 -0.58
C ARG A 217 -15.03 5.42 -0.93
N THR A 218 -15.73 5.85 -1.98
CA THR A 218 -15.84 7.26 -2.43
C THR A 218 -14.48 7.99 -2.53
N ILE A 219 -13.41 7.29 -2.91
CA ILE A 219 -12.08 7.87 -3.08
C ILE A 219 -12.05 8.67 -4.37
N ASN A 220 -11.53 9.89 -4.30
CA ASN A 220 -11.27 10.75 -5.46
C ASN A 220 -9.90 11.40 -5.33
N SER A 221 -8.84 10.63 -5.58
CA SER A 221 -7.46 11.10 -5.48
C SER A 221 -6.62 10.57 -6.64
N SER A 222 -5.84 11.45 -7.25
CA SER A 222 -4.88 11.07 -8.28
C SER A 222 -3.57 10.52 -7.70
N TYR A 223 -3.40 10.56 -6.38
CA TYR A 223 -2.25 9.99 -5.68
C TYR A 223 -2.43 8.54 -5.27
N GLY A 224 -3.50 7.89 -5.70
CA GLY A 224 -3.77 6.47 -5.49
C GLY A 224 -3.94 5.71 -6.79
N ALA A 225 -3.55 4.43 -6.80
CA ALA A 225 -3.81 3.48 -7.86
C ALA A 225 -4.14 2.11 -7.29
N THR A 226 -4.97 1.33 -7.97
CA THR A 226 -5.31 -0.03 -7.58
C THR A 226 -5.37 -0.96 -8.78
N TYR A 227 -5.11 -2.24 -8.55
CA TYR A 227 -5.00 -3.27 -9.59
C TYR A 227 -5.74 -4.54 -9.16
N TYR A 228 -6.12 -5.37 -10.12
CA TYR A 228 -6.78 -6.66 -9.90
C TYR A 228 -6.56 -7.57 -11.12
N PRO A 229 -6.42 -8.88 -10.97
CA PRO A 229 -6.44 -9.73 -9.78
C PRO A 229 -5.06 -10.01 -9.18
N TRP A 230 -5.05 -10.88 -8.16
CA TRP A 230 -3.82 -11.46 -7.62
C TRP A 230 -3.08 -12.26 -8.67
N VAL A 231 -1.76 -12.29 -8.58
CA VAL A 231 -0.87 -12.96 -9.53
C VAL A 231 -0.10 -14.08 -8.84
N ARG A 232 0.22 -15.13 -9.60
CA ARG A 232 1.07 -16.21 -9.13
C ARG A 232 2.49 -15.95 -9.58
N ILE A 233 3.39 -15.89 -8.64
CA ILE A 233 4.81 -15.70 -8.86
C ILE A 233 5.58 -16.94 -8.41
N THR A 234 6.82 -17.07 -8.86
CA THR A 234 7.74 -18.09 -8.35
C THR A 234 8.74 -17.41 -7.44
N ASP A 235 8.84 -17.88 -6.19
CA ASP A 235 9.87 -17.44 -5.28
C ASP A 235 11.25 -17.87 -5.82
N THR A 236 12.13 -16.92 -6.00
CA THR A 236 13.45 -17.15 -6.58
C THR A 236 14.41 -17.89 -5.65
N ILE A 237 14.11 -17.94 -4.35
CA ILE A 237 14.94 -18.59 -3.33
C ILE A 237 14.53 -20.04 -3.17
N THR A 238 13.24 -20.30 -2.96
CA THR A 238 12.71 -21.64 -2.68
C THR A 238 12.23 -22.38 -3.94
N GLY A 239 12.03 -21.68 -5.05
CA GLY A 239 11.44 -22.21 -6.28
C GLY A 239 9.94 -22.50 -6.14
N GLN A 240 9.32 -22.20 -5.01
CA GLN A 240 7.91 -22.48 -4.77
C GLN A 240 6.99 -21.43 -5.40
N PRO A 241 5.86 -21.84 -5.98
CA PRO A 241 4.87 -20.89 -6.45
C PRO A 241 4.09 -20.29 -5.28
N LEU A 242 3.92 -18.97 -5.27
CA LEU A 242 3.13 -18.27 -4.28
C LEU A 242 2.20 -17.23 -4.92
N TRP A 243 1.13 -16.89 -4.21
CA TRP A 243 0.21 -15.84 -4.63
C TRP A 243 0.66 -14.50 -4.08
N ALA A 244 0.86 -13.53 -4.97
CA ALA A 244 1.26 -12.17 -4.66
C ALA A 244 0.12 -11.19 -4.97
N PRO A 245 -0.01 -10.12 -4.18
CA PRO A 245 -0.99 -9.07 -4.43
C PRO A 245 -0.65 -8.29 -5.70
N PRO A 246 -1.67 -7.73 -6.36
CA PRO A 246 -1.48 -6.99 -7.61
C PRO A 246 -0.62 -5.73 -7.47
N SER A 247 -0.56 -5.11 -6.30
CA SER A 247 0.32 -3.96 -6.03
C SER A 247 1.79 -4.27 -6.27
N LEU A 248 2.25 -5.47 -5.92
CA LEU A 248 3.63 -5.90 -6.14
C LEU A 248 3.95 -6.01 -7.65
N ALA A 249 3.04 -6.62 -8.43
CA ALA A 249 3.19 -6.73 -9.88
C ALA A 249 3.18 -5.35 -10.56
N ALA A 250 2.31 -4.46 -10.11
CA ALA A 250 2.23 -3.09 -10.61
C ALA A 250 3.51 -2.29 -10.32
N PHE A 251 4.04 -2.41 -9.11
CA PHE A 251 5.31 -1.79 -8.74
C PHE A 251 6.46 -2.27 -9.64
N GLY A 252 6.57 -3.59 -9.84
CA GLY A 252 7.57 -4.16 -10.74
C GLY A 252 7.44 -3.65 -12.17
N ALA A 253 6.22 -3.58 -12.73
CA ALA A 253 5.99 -3.04 -14.07
C ALA A 253 6.32 -1.55 -14.18
N MET A 254 6.05 -0.76 -13.14
CA MET A 254 6.43 0.65 -13.11
C MET A 254 7.95 0.83 -13.11
N SER A 255 8.67 0.03 -12.33
CA SER A 255 10.14 0.04 -12.29
C SER A 255 10.74 -0.40 -13.63
N PHE A 256 10.18 -1.44 -14.25
CA PHE A 256 10.61 -1.89 -15.56
C PHE A 256 10.39 -0.83 -16.65
N SER A 257 9.20 -0.22 -16.68
CA SER A 257 8.88 0.85 -17.63
C SER A 257 9.83 2.05 -17.51
N GLU A 258 10.21 2.41 -16.28
CA GLU A 258 11.14 3.48 -16.00
C GLU A 258 12.57 3.16 -16.51
N ASN A 259 13.02 1.93 -16.31
CA ASN A 259 14.33 1.48 -16.79
C ASN A 259 14.39 1.35 -18.32
N GLN A 260 13.31 0.98 -18.96
CA GLN A 260 13.25 0.78 -20.41
C GLN A 260 13.13 2.09 -21.21
N ALA A 261 12.42 3.07 -20.66
CA ALA A 261 12.13 4.30 -21.37
C ALA A 261 12.24 5.51 -20.43
N ALA A 262 11.16 5.90 -19.78
CA ALA A 262 11.13 6.94 -18.77
C ALA A 262 9.87 6.78 -17.91
N LEU A 263 9.87 7.44 -16.76
CA LEU A 263 8.78 7.32 -15.78
C LEU A 263 7.41 7.86 -16.25
N TRP A 264 7.41 8.72 -17.27
CA TRP A 264 6.18 9.29 -17.85
C TRP A 264 5.55 8.43 -18.95
N PHE A 265 6.16 7.32 -19.31
CA PHE A 265 5.50 6.35 -20.17
C PHE A 265 4.53 5.49 -19.37
N ALA A 266 3.42 5.09 -20.02
CA ALA A 266 2.42 4.25 -19.40
C ALA A 266 3.00 2.88 -19.03
N PRO A 267 3.00 2.46 -17.74
CA PRO A 267 3.43 1.14 -17.31
C PRO A 267 2.31 0.10 -17.56
N ALA A 268 1.82 0.05 -18.78
CA ALA A 268 0.69 -0.77 -19.20
C ALA A 268 0.78 -1.10 -20.69
N GLY A 269 -0.05 -2.04 -21.13
CA GLY A 269 -0.08 -2.51 -22.51
C GLY A 269 1.02 -3.53 -22.82
N PHE A 270 1.03 -4.03 -24.04
CA PHE A 270 1.87 -5.15 -24.44
C PHE A 270 3.39 -4.83 -24.41
N ASN A 271 3.76 -3.59 -24.65
CA ASN A 271 5.18 -3.18 -24.72
C ASN A 271 5.82 -2.97 -23.34
N ARG A 272 5.08 -2.50 -22.33
CA ARG A 272 5.65 -2.08 -21.04
C ARG A 272 4.90 -2.64 -19.82
N GLY A 273 3.74 -3.25 -20.03
CA GLY A 273 2.93 -3.87 -18.99
C GLY A 273 3.04 -5.38 -18.90
N GLY A 274 3.90 -6.02 -19.71
CA GLY A 274 4.13 -7.47 -19.69
C GLY A 274 4.73 -7.94 -18.37
N LEU A 275 4.22 -9.05 -17.84
CA LEU A 275 4.64 -9.61 -16.56
C LEU A 275 5.24 -11.00 -16.69
N THR A 276 4.97 -11.70 -17.80
CA THR A 276 5.27 -13.14 -17.98
C THR A 276 6.77 -13.43 -18.05
N ASP A 277 7.52 -12.57 -18.73
CA ASP A 277 8.96 -12.78 -19.00
C ASP A 277 9.87 -12.27 -17.87
N GLY A 278 9.31 -12.00 -16.70
CA GLY A 278 10.07 -11.43 -15.58
C GLY A 278 10.49 -9.97 -15.80
N ALA A 279 9.91 -9.30 -16.80
CA ALA A 279 10.16 -7.91 -17.11
C ALA A 279 9.91 -6.98 -15.89
N ALA A 280 8.93 -7.34 -15.05
CA ALA A 280 8.64 -6.67 -13.79
C ALA A 280 9.59 -7.06 -12.63
N GLY A 281 10.72 -7.69 -12.91
CA GLY A 281 11.66 -8.21 -11.90
C GLY A 281 11.21 -9.49 -11.22
N ILE A 282 9.94 -9.87 -11.36
CA ILE A 282 9.34 -11.06 -10.75
C ILE A 282 8.57 -11.81 -11.85
N PRO A 283 8.92 -13.08 -12.18
CA PRO A 283 8.23 -13.84 -13.20
C PRO A 283 6.81 -14.20 -12.74
N VAL A 284 5.81 -13.64 -13.39
CA VAL A 284 4.41 -13.96 -13.15
C VAL A 284 3.99 -15.14 -14.02
N THR A 285 3.58 -16.22 -13.39
CA THR A 285 3.23 -17.48 -14.09
C THR A 285 1.74 -17.63 -14.35
N ASN A 286 0.88 -17.02 -13.52
CA ASN A 286 -0.56 -17.13 -13.66
C ASN A 286 -1.27 -15.92 -13.02
N VAL A 287 -2.54 -15.75 -13.34
CA VAL A 287 -3.46 -14.83 -12.65
C VAL A 287 -4.50 -15.62 -11.88
N ARG A 288 -4.90 -15.11 -10.71
CA ARG A 288 -5.88 -15.83 -9.88
C ARG A 288 -7.22 -15.99 -10.59
N ASN A 289 -7.66 -14.96 -11.27
CA ASN A 289 -8.91 -14.94 -12.03
C ASN A 289 -8.64 -14.45 -13.46
N ARG A 290 -9.00 -15.25 -14.43
CA ARG A 290 -8.88 -14.88 -15.84
C ARG A 290 -10.02 -13.92 -16.20
N LEU A 291 -9.69 -12.69 -16.55
CA LEU A 291 -10.65 -11.64 -16.86
C LEU A 291 -11.11 -11.68 -18.31
N THR A 292 -12.41 -11.67 -18.52
CA THR A 292 -13.04 -11.45 -19.83
C THR A 292 -12.98 -9.96 -20.23
N SER A 293 -13.29 -9.63 -21.49
CA SER A 293 -13.35 -8.21 -21.91
C SER A 293 -14.34 -7.40 -21.09
N LYS A 294 -15.54 -7.93 -20.86
CA LYS A 294 -16.56 -7.26 -20.05
C LYS A 294 -16.14 -7.01 -18.61
N GLU A 295 -15.40 -7.96 -18.02
CA GLU A 295 -14.89 -7.82 -16.67
C GLU A 295 -13.78 -6.77 -16.58
N ARG A 296 -12.92 -6.68 -17.60
CA ARG A 296 -11.92 -5.61 -17.69
C ARG A 296 -12.57 -4.25 -17.81
N ASP A 297 -13.59 -4.11 -18.66
CA ASP A 297 -14.34 -2.86 -18.82
C ASP A 297 -15.03 -2.46 -17.51
N PHE A 298 -15.69 -3.42 -16.84
CA PHE A 298 -16.34 -3.22 -15.53
C PHE A 298 -15.37 -2.70 -14.45
N LEU A 299 -14.18 -3.28 -14.37
CA LEU A 299 -13.13 -2.84 -13.43
C LEU A 299 -12.59 -1.46 -13.80
N TYR A 300 -12.31 -1.25 -15.09
CA TYR A 300 -11.72 -0.01 -15.57
C TYR A 300 -12.67 1.20 -15.44
N GLU A 301 -13.97 1.00 -15.58
CA GLU A 301 -14.97 2.03 -15.27
C GLU A 301 -14.91 2.48 -13.80
N ARG A 302 -14.52 1.58 -12.89
CA ARG A 302 -14.38 1.83 -11.45
C ARG A 302 -12.96 2.20 -11.02
N SER A 303 -12.12 2.62 -11.97
CA SER A 303 -10.73 3.01 -11.75
C SER A 303 -9.84 1.89 -11.15
N ILE A 304 -10.20 0.64 -11.40
CA ILE A 304 -9.39 -0.53 -11.07
C ILE A 304 -8.66 -1.00 -12.33
N ASN A 305 -7.33 -1.04 -12.28
CA ASN A 305 -6.51 -1.42 -13.42
C ASN A 305 -6.46 -2.94 -13.56
N PRO A 306 -6.97 -3.53 -14.67
CA PRO A 306 -6.98 -4.96 -14.83
C PRO A 306 -5.60 -5.52 -15.20
N ILE A 307 -5.25 -6.68 -14.60
CA ILE A 307 -4.16 -7.54 -15.03
C ILE A 307 -4.80 -8.70 -15.80
N ALA A 308 -4.54 -8.79 -17.08
CA ALA A 308 -5.22 -9.74 -17.97
C ALA A 308 -4.23 -10.71 -18.62
N SER A 309 -4.70 -11.93 -18.87
CA SER A 309 -3.95 -12.94 -19.61
C SER A 309 -4.44 -12.99 -21.06
N PHE A 310 -3.53 -12.78 -22.00
CA PHE A 310 -3.76 -12.83 -23.43
C PHE A 310 -3.04 -14.05 -24.05
N PRO A 311 -3.66 -14.75 -25.02
CA PRO A 311 -3.12 -16.01 -25.54
C PRO A 311 -1.69 -15.92 -26.10
N ASN A 312 -1.33 -14.84 -26.77
CA ASN A 312 -0.03 -14.69 -27.42
C ASN A 312 0.94 -13.77 -26.67
N GLU A 313 0.43 -12.92 -25.80
CA GLU A 313 1.18 -11.84 -25.14
C GLU A 313 1.43 -12.15 -23.65
N GLY A 314 0.86 -13.26 -23.15
CA GLY A 314 0.99 -13.62 -21.74
C GLY A 314 0.16 -12.75 -20.81
N ILE A 315 0.67 -12.50 -19.62
CA ILE A 315 0.02 -11.74 -18.56
C ILE A 315 0.50 -10.30 -18.62
N VAL A 316 -0.45 -9.37 -18.72
CA VAL A 316 -0.19 -7.97 -19.00
C VAL A 316 -1.04 -7.06 -18.11
N ILE A 317 -0.47 -5.98 -17.61
CA ILE A 317 -1.23 -4.87 -17.01
C ILE A 317 -1.92 -4.12 -18.15
N PHE A 318 -3.25 -4.08 -18.11
CA PHE A 318 -4.07 -3.50 -19.18
C PHE A 318 -4.92 -2.33 -18.71
N GLY A 319 -4.30 -1.42 -17.95
CA GLY A 319 -4.91 -0.19 -17.44
C GLY A 319 -3.91 0.69 -16.73
N GLN A 320 -4.18 2.00 -16.69
CA GLN A 320 -3.32 3.00 -16.05
C GLN A 320 -4.10 4.16 -15.40
N LYS A 321 -5.29 3.89 -14.90
CA LYS A 321 -6.08 4.90 -14.18
C LYS A 321 -5.57 5.09 -12.75
N THR A 322 -5.59 6.34 -12.31
CA THR A 322 -5.53 6.67 -10.87
C THR A 322 -6.92 6.53 -10.24
N LEU A 323 -7.03 6.64 -8.93
CA LEU A 323 -8.31 6.63 -8.21
C LEU A 323 -9.07 7.96 -8.31
N GLN A 324 -8.66 8.85 -9.21
CA GLN A 324 -9.38 10.08 -9.48
C GLN A 324 -10.64 9.81 -10.31
N VAL A 325 -11.78 10.19 -9.77
CA VAL A 325 -13.08 10.08 -10.43
C VAL A 325 -13.35 11.26 -11.36
N THR A 326 -12.94 12.45 -10.94
CA THR A 326 -13.11 13.68 -11.73
C THR A 326 -12.18 13.65 -12.95
N PRO A 327 -12.71 13.74 -14.19
CA PRO A 327 -11.88 13.72 -15.38
C PRO A 327 -10.87 14.87 -15.41
N SER A 328 -9.60 14.55 -15.51
CA SER A 328 -8.50 15.50 -15.72
C SER A 328 -7.30 14.81 -16.34
N ALA A 329 -6.25 15.55 -16.68
CA ALA A 329 -5.00 14.92 -17.14
C ALA A 329 -4.35 14.03 -16.06
N LEU A 330 -4.68 14.25 -14.78
CA LEU A 330 -4.13 13.54 -13.63
C LEU A 330 -4.87 12.24 -13.31
N ASP A 331 -5.91 11.90 -14.05
CA ASP A 331 -6.63 10.63 -13.92
C ASP A 331 -5.85 9.44 -14.52
N ARG A 332 -4.63 9.70 -15.05
CA ARG A 332 -3.72 8.70 -15.59
C ARG A 332 -2.41 8.63 -14.80
N ILE A 333 -1.96 7.41 -14.54
CA ILE A 333 -0.76 7.12 -13.73
C ILE A 333 0.49 7.72 -14.37
N ASN A 334 0.65 7.63 -15.70
CA ASN A 334 1.82 8.18 -16.39
C ASN A 334 1.94 9.69 -16.20
N VAL A 335 0.82 10.43 -16.31
CA VAL A 335 0.81 11.87 -16.10
C VAL A 335 1.04 12.23 -14.63
N ARG A 336 0.43 11.49 -13.71
CA ARG A 336 0.66 11.72 -12.28
C ARG A 336 2.13 11.50 -11.90
N ARG A 337 2.76 10.42 -12.37
CA ARG A 337 4.18 10.16 -12.15
C ARG A 337 5.08 11.24 -12.75
N LEU A 338 4.76 11.71 -13.97
CA LEU A 338 5.44 12.85 -14.57
C LEU A 338 5.36 14.08 -13.67
N MET A 339 4.17 14.42 -13.17
CA MET A 339 3.99 15.61 -12.32
C MET A 339 4.73 15.51 -10.98
N ILE A 340 4.76 14.32 -10.37
CA ILE A 340 5.55 14.04 -9.16
C ILE A 340 7.04 14.29 -9.44
N PHE A 341 7.55 13.75 -10.53
CA PHE A 341 8.95 13.92 -10.93
C PHE A 341 9.32 15.37 -11.20
N VAL A 342 8.51 16.05 -12.02
CA VAL A 342 8.73 17.47 -12.35
C VAL A 342 8.70 18.35 -11.11
N LYS A 343 7.72 18.13 -10.23
CA LYS A 343 7.63 18.87 -8.96
C LYS A 343 8.89 18.66 -8.11
N LYS A 344 9.35 17.43 -7.96
CA LYS A 344 10.52 17.08 -7.15
C LYS A 344 11.80 17.73 -7.70
N GLU A 345 12.04 17.62 -9.01
CA GLU A 345 13.22 18.19 -9.65
C GLU A 345 13.24 19.73 -9.63
N ILE A 346 12.10 20.37 -9.88
CA ILE A 346 11.99 21.82 -9.80
C ILE A 346 12.17 22.29 -8.34
N SER A 347 11.62 21.57 -7.36
CA SER A 347 11.84 21.88 -5.95
C SER A 347 13.33 21.75 -5.57
N ARG A 348 14.04 20.75 -6.10
CA ARG A 348 15.48 20.59 -5.90
C ARG A 348 16.29 21.75 -6.51
N ILE A 349 15.92 22.18 -7.72
CA ILE A 349 16.53 23.37 -8.35
C ILE A 349 16.27 24.61 -7.51
N ALA A 350 15.03 24.81 -7.03
CA ALA A 350 14.64 25.96 -6.21
C ALA A 350 15.38 25.97 -4.86
N SER A 351 15.56 24.80 -4.24
CA SER A 351 16.30 24.68 -2.97
C SER A 351 17.77 25.14 -3.10
N GLY A 352 18.38 24.96 -4.26
CA GLY A 352 19.74 25.43 -4.53
C GLY A 352 19.87 26.96 -4.64
N LEU A 353 18.75 27.67 -4.71
CA LEU A 353 18.70 29.14 -4.79
C LEU A 353 18.18 29.80 -3.48
N LEU A 354 17.88 29.00 -2.48
CA LEU A 354 17.47 29.54 -1.17
C LEU A 354 18.62 30.33 -0.56
N PHE A 355 18.27 31.44 0.04
CA PHE A 355 19.18 32.43 0.63
C PHE A 355 20.01 33.27 -0.37
N ASP A 356 19.85 33.05 -1.69
CA ASP A 356 20.37 34.02 -2.66
C ASP A 356 19.53 35.29 -2.66
N GLN A 357 20.11 36.39 -3.14
CA GLN A 357 19.43 37.71 -3.23
C GLN A 357 18.25 37.59 -4.22
N ASN A 358 17.11 38.21 -3.83
CA ASN A 358 15.92 38.24 -4.68
C ASN A 358 16.08 39.35 -5.75
N VAL A 359 16.84 39.04 -6.78
CA VAL A 359 17.16 39.92 -7.91
C VAL A 359 16.94 39.18 -9.24
N GLU A 360 16.77 39.95 -10.29
CA GLU A 360 16.53 39.45 -11.64
C GLU A 360 17.58 38.39 -12.11
N GLN A 361 18.83 38.57 -11.68
CA GLN A 361 19.89 37.59 -11.99
C GLN A 361 19.63 36.22 -11.37
N THR A 362 19.08 36.14 -10.18
CA THR A 362 18.67 34.88 -9.52
C THR A 362 17.49 34.25 -10.25
N TRP A 363 16.53 35.06 -10.71
CA TRP A 363 15.42 34.60 -11.52
C TRP A 363 15.89 34.00 -12.84
N ALA A 364 16.86 34.67 -13.50
CA ALA A 364 17.48 34.16 -14.74
C ALA A 364 18.22 32.85 -14.51
N ARG A 365 18.87 32.65 -13.36
CA ARG A 365 19.50 31.36 -12.99
C ARG A 365 18.47 30.25 -12.81
N PHE A 366 17.34 30.51 -12.17
CA PHE A 366 16.25 29.54 -12.03
C PHE A 366 15.68 29.14 -13.38
N THR A 367 15.26 30.10 -14.20
CA THR A 367 14.70 29.84 -15.52
C THR A 367 15.73 29.17 -16.45
N GLY A 368 16.99 29.53 -16.33
CA GLY A 368 18.11 28.94 -17.05
C GLY A 368 18.38 27.46 -16.72
N GLN A 369 17.93 26.98 -15.56
CA GLN A 369 17.99 25.56 -15.17
C GLN A 369 16.70 24.81 -15.48
N VAL A 370 15.55 25.43 -15.21
CA VAL A 370 14.22 24.81 -15.37
C VAL A 370 13.86 24.65 -16.85
N ASN A 371 14.13 25.63 -17.69
CA ASN A 371 13.78 25.55 -19.11
C ASN A 371 14.45 24.37 -19.84
N PRO A 372 15.78 24.16 -19.76
CA PRO A 372 16.43 22.99 -20.38
C PRO A 372 15.94 21.65 -19.83
N PHE A 373 15.61 21.59 -18.54
CA PHE A 373 15.03 20.41 -17.91
C PHE A 373 13.67 20.05 -18.50
N LEU A 374 12.75 21.03 -18.59
CA LEU A 374 11.43 20.83 -19.18
C LEU A 374 11.50 20.56 -20.69
N GLU A 375 12.43 21.22 -21.38
CA GLU A 375 12.72 20.97 -22.80
C GLU A 375 13.17 19.51 -23.05
N ASN A 376 14.01 18.97 -22.19
CA ASN A 376 14.42 17.57 -22.27
C ASN A 376 13.22 16.62 -22.10
N ILE A 377 12.31 16.91 -21.17
CA ILE A 377 11.08 16.11 -21.00
C ILE A 377 10.18 16.21 -22.24
N ARG A 378 10.03 17.40 -22.82
CA ARG A 378 9.28 17.62 -24.05
C ARG A 378 9.86 16.82 -25.23
N ASN A 379 11.14 16.89 -25.42
CA ASN A 379 11.84 16.18 -26.49
C ASN A 379 11.76 14.65 -26.35
N ASN A 380 11.57 14.15 -25.10
CA ASN A 380 11.35 12.75 -24.78
C ASN A 380 9.87 12.38 -24.61
N PHE A 381 8.96 13.13 -25.24
CA PHE A 381 7.50 12.86 -25.27
C PHE A 381 6.78 12.86 -23.92
N GLY A 382 7.32 13.49 -22.88
CA GLY A 382 6.65 13.66 -21.59
C GLY A 382 5.67 14.84 -21.60
N LEU A 383 6.02 15.92 -22.29
CA LEU A 383 5.21 17.12 -22.41
C LEU A 383 4.95 17.45 -23.89
N ASP A 384 3.77 17.91 -24.23
CA ASP A 384 3.46 18.53 -25.52
C ASP A 384 4.03 19.95 -25.56
N ASP A 385 3.85 20.70 -24.48
CA ASP A 385 4.29 22.08 -24.36
C ASP A 385 4.45 22.49 -22.89
N PHE A 386 5.24 23.52 -22.63
CA PHE A 386 5.40 24.11 -21.33
C PHE A 386 5.69 25.62 -21.43
N ARG A 387 5.39 26.34 -20.36
CA ARG A 387 5.74 27.76 -20.23
C ARG A 387 6.14 28.07 -18.79
N VAL A 388 7.29 28.66 -18.61
CA VAL A 388 7.79 29.17 -17.32
C VAL A 388 7.69 30.69 -17.36
N ILE A 389 7.03 31.28 -16.37
CA ILE A 389 6.93 32.72 -16.19
C ILE A 389 7.53 33.05 -14.84
N LEU A 390 8.60 33.80 -14.84
CA LEU A 390 9.25 34.36 -13.67
C LEU A 390 9.81 35.74 -14.06
N ASP A 391 9.04 36.75 -13.80
CA ASP A 391 9.31 38.14 -14.14
C ASP A 391 8.65 39.07 -13.09
N GLU A 392 8.74 40.37 -13.31
CA GLU A 392 8.13 41.38 -12.42
C GLU A 392 6.60 41.26 -12.29
N THR A 393 5.93 40.59 -13.25
CA THR A 393 4.48 40.37 -13.19
C THR A 393 4.10 39.24 -12.25
N THR A 394 5.01 38.32 -12.00
CA THR A 394 4.84 37.19 -11.08
C THR A 394 5.48 37.47 -9.73
N THR A 395 6.69 38.03 -9.68
CA THR A 395 7.39 38.39 -8.47
C THR A 395 7.30 39.91 -8.29
N THR A 396 6.21 40.36 -7.68
CA THR A 396 5.92 41.77 -7.45
C THR A 396 6.80 42.37 -6.31
N PRO A 397 6.97 43.71 -6.23
CA PRO A 397 7.71 44.34 -5.14
C PRO A 397 7.24 43.92 -3.74
N ASP A 398 5.94 43.69 -3.53
CA ASP A 398 5.39 43.20 -2.25
C ASP A 398 5.89 41.76 -1.93
N LEU A 399 6.09 40.93 -2.92
CA LEU A 399 6.67 39.59 -2.73
C LEU A 399 8.17 39.64 -2.48
N ILE A 400 8.87 40.59 -3.11
CA ILE A 400 10.29 40.85 -2.85
C ILE A 400 10.49 41.28 -1.41
N ASP A 401 9.66 42.19 -0.92
CA ASP A 401 9.67 42.66 0.48
C ASP A 401 9.37 41.53 1.48
N ARG A 402 8.63 40.51 1.05
CA ARG A 402 8.37 39.26 1.81
C ARG A 402 9.44 38.19 1.60
N ASN A 403 10.54 38.46 0.95
CA ASN A 403 11.60 37.52 0.61
C ASN A 403 11.10 36.30 -0.19
N THR A 404 10.10 36.50 -1.05
CA THR A 404 9.45 35.44 -1.80
C THR A 404 9.68 35.58 -3.31
N ILE A 405 10.09 34.53 -3.97
CA ILE A 405 10.09 34.41 -5.44
C ILE A 405 8.86 33.59 -5.83
N TYR A 406 8.07 34.08 -6.79
CA TYR A 406 6.88 33.40 -7.26
C TYR A 406 6.98 33.12 -8.77
N ALA A 407 7.23 31.87 -9.12
CA ALA A 407 7.25 31.40 -10.50
C ALA A 407 5.94 30.69 -10.87
N LYS A 408 5.44 30.92 -12.09
CA LYS A 408 4.32 30.18 -12.67
C LYS A 408 4.83 29.25 -13.75
N ILE A 409 4.54 27.95 -13.61
CA ILE A 409 4.93 26.93 -14.58
C ILE A 409 3.66 26.26 -15.12
N PHE A 410 3.41 26.44 -16.41
CA PHE A 410 2.31 25.79 -17.13
C PHE A 410 2.84 24.57 -17.84
N LEU A 411 2.19 23.44 -17.66
CA LEU A 411 2.60 22.16 -18.24
C LEU A 411 1.43 21.55 -18.98
N LYS A 412 1.67 21.09 -20.21
CA LYS A 412 0.74 20.35 -21.03
C LYS A 412 1.28 18.94 -21.26
N PRO A 413 0.83 17.96 -20.45
CA PRO A 413 1.34 16.58 -20.55
C PRO A 413 0.85 15.88 -21.81
N THR A 414 1.68 15.04 -22.40
CA THR A 414 1.32 14.16 -23.51
C THR A 414 0.40 13.03 -23.01
N LYS A 415 -0.66 12.76 -23.78
CA LYS A 415 -1.61 11.69 -23.44
C LYS A 415 -1.23 10.37 -24.12
N ALA A 416 -1.32 9.27 -23.40
CA ALA A 416 -1.18 7.94 -23.99
C ALA A 416 -2.46 7.53 -24.75
N VAL A 417 -2.30 6.79 -25.84
CA VAL A 417 -3.41 6.20 -26.60
C VAL A 417 -3.94 4.98 -25.85
N GLU A 418 -5.23 4.96 -25.54
CA GLU A 418 -5.91 3.84 -24.86
C GLU A 418 -6.94 3.15 -25.77
N PHE A 419 -7.51 3.88 -26.74
CA PHE A 419 -8.53 3.38 -27.65
C PHE A 419 -8.11 3.59 -29.09
N PHE A 420 -8.30 2.58 -29.92
CA PHE A 420 -8.03 2.62 -31.34
C PHE A 420 -9.31 2.27 -32.08
N ALA A 421 -9.85 3.21 -32.84
CA ALA A 421 -10.98 2.98 -33.73
C ALA A 421 -10.47 2.82 -35.17
N ILE A 422 -10.84 1.74 -35.84
CA ILE A 422 -10.49 1.46 -37.23
C ILE A 422 -11.74 1.18 -38.00
N ASP A 423 -12.01 2.00 -39.01
CA ASP A 423 -13.11 1.81 -39.95
C ASP A 423 -12.57 1.14 -41.24
N PHE A 424 -13.09 -0.04 -41.55
CA PHE A 424 -12.82 -0.71 -42.80
C PHE A 424 -13.91 -0.42 -43.81
N VAL A 425 -13.55 0.28 -44.89
CA VAL A 425 -14.44 0.53 -46.01
C VAL A 425 -14.16 -0.46 -47.12
N ILE A 426 -15.11 -1.36 -47.38
CA ILE A 426 -15.02 -2.31 -48.49
C ILE A 426 -15.62 -1.63 -49.73
N THR A 427 -14.78 -1.37 -50.70
CA THR A 427 -15.18 -0.79 -52.02
C THR A 427 -15.35 -1.94 -53.03
N ASN A 428 -16.27 -1.74 -53.97
CA ASN A 428 -16.45 -2.66 -55.11
C ASN A 428 -15.20 -2.65 -56.00
N SER A 429 -14.89 -3.82 -56.60
CA SER A 429 -13.79 -3.98 -57.54
C SER A 429 -13.96 -3.08 -58.76
N GLY A 430 -13.37 -1.93 -58.77
CA GLY A 430 -13.50 -0.91 -59.85
C GLY A 430 -13.63 0.52 -59.36
N ALA A 431 -13.80 0.73 -58.05
CA ALA A 431 -13.70 2.07 -57.45
C ALA A 431 -12.22 2.42 -57.22
N GLY A 432 -11.74 3.49 -57.84
CA GLY A 432 -10.43 4.06 -57.52
C GLY A 432 -10.49 4.65 -56.10
N PHE A 433 -9.40 4.49 -55.31
CA PHE A 433 -9.22 5.24 -54.07
C PHE A 433 -8.88 6.68 -54.50
N GLU A 434 -9.83 7.62 -54.32
CA GLU A 434 -9.49 9.05 -54.37
C GLU A 434 -8.84 9.40 -53.02
N ASP A 435 -7.66 10.06 -53.10
CA ASP A 435 -6.87 10.55 -51.96
C ASP A 435 -7.62 11.63 -51.14
#